data_7bbb4ac90a2cb7138e0c8a82a3f85764
#
_entry.id   7bbb4ac90a2cb7138e0c8a82a3f85764
#
_cell.length_a   1.000
_cell.length_b   1.000
_cell.length_c   1.000
_cell.angle_alpha   90.00
_cell.angle_beta   90.00
_cell.angle_gamma   90.00
#
_symmetry.space_group_name_H-M   'P 1'
#
loop_
_entity.id
_entity.type
_entity.pdbx_description
1 polymer ?
#
loop_
_entity_poly.entity_id
_entity_poly.type
_entity_poly.pdbx_seq_one_letter_code
_entity_poly.pdbx_strand_id
1 'polypeptide(L)'
;MRKLIESTFMSLDGAIDNPQNWSPPYWDDEHAAYGQKLMSSADELLLGRKTYEGFAEAWPQRSGDPFTDKINAMPKHVATRTLTNLTWNAQPLQGDVVEAVAELKQRDGGDLLK
;
A
#
# COMPACT_ATOMS: atom_id res chain seq x y z
N MET A 1 6.85 -0.38 -19.00
CA MET A 1 5.65 -0.10 -18.20
C MET A 1 5.80 -0.73 -16.83
N ARG A 2 5.48 0.04 -15.80
CA ARG A 2 5.51 -0.44 -14.41
C ARG A 2 4.41 -1.46 -14.17
N LYS A 3 4.68 -2.44 -13.30
CA LYS A 3 3.64 -3.39 -12.89
C LYS A 3 2.80 -2.79 -11.77
N LEU A 4 1.51 -3.06 -11.80
CA LEU A 4 0.62 -2.83 -10.66
C LEU A 4 0.38 -4.17 -9.99
N ILE A 5 0.84 -4.30 -8.75
CA ILE A 5 0.74 -5.55 -7.99
C ILE A 5 -0.25 -5.35 -6.86
N GLU A 6 -1.26 -6.19 -6.80
CA GLU A 6 -2.19 -6.22 -5.67
C GLU A 6 -1.80 -7.35 -4.73
N SER A 7 -1.69 -7.05 -3.44
CA SER A 7 -1.42 -8.02 -2.39
C SER A 7 -2.45 -7.85 -1.28
N THR A 8 -3.15 -8.92 -0.98
CA THR A 8 -4.25 -8.90 -0.01
C THR A 8 -4.16 -10.14 0.88
N PHE A 9 -4.32 -9.97 2.18
CA PHE A 9 -4.46 -11.10 3.10
C PHE A 9 -5.86 -11.66 2.96
N MET A 10 -5.93 -12.98 2.85
CA MET A 10 -7.20 -13.68 2.70
C MET A 10 -7.20 -14.93 3.55
N SER A 11 -8.30 -15.15 4.28
CA SER A 11 -8.50 -16.41 4.99
C SER A 11 -8.87 -17.52 4.00
N LEU A 12 -8.80 -18.76 4.47
CA LEU A 12 -9.07 -19.91 3.60
C LEU A 12 -10.50 -19.92 3.05
N ASP A 13 -11.44 -19.33 3.78
CA ASP A 13 -12.84 -19.21 3.35
C ASP A 13 -13.12 -17.90 2.57
N GLY A 14 -12.08 -17.15 2.21
CA GLY A 14 -12.21 -15.99 1.34
C GLY A 14 -12.42 -14.65 2.01
N ALA A 15 -12.35 -14.56 3.35
CA ALA A 15 -12.52 -13.31 4.05
C ALA A 15 -11.27 -12.42 3.88
N ILE A 16 -11.49 -11.15 3.53
CA ILE A 16 -10.43 -10.17 3.35
C ILE A 16 -10.60 -8.95 4.25
N ASP A 17 -11.72 -8.82 4.93
CA ASP A 17 -12.02 -7.67 5.78
C ASP A 17 -11.26 -7.73 7.09
N ASN A 18 -10.79 -6.56 7.54
CA ASN A 18 -10.18 -6.37 8.85
C ASN A 18 -9.12 -7.43 9.20
N PRO A 19 -8.11 -7.65 8.33
CA PRO A 19 -7.11 -8.70 8.56
C PRO A 19 -6.33 -8.53 9.87
N GLN A 20 -6.25 -7.31 10.38
CA GLN A 20 -5.59 -7.03 11.65
C GLN A 20 -6.26 -7.74 12.83
N ASN A 21 -7.52 -8.16 12.68
CA ASN A 21 -8.26 -8.83 13.75
C ASN A 21 -8.04 -10.35 13.79
N TRP A 22 -7.59 -10.94 12.66
CA TRP A 22 -7.46 -12.40 12.61
C TRP A 22 -6.10 -12.89 12.09
N SER A 23 -5.35 -12.08 11.35
CA SER A 23 -4.11 -12.54 10.74
C SER A 23 -2.89 -12.60 11.67
N PRO A 24 -2.75 -11.75 12.72
CA PRO A 24 -1.51 -11.73 13.49
C PRO A 24 -1.04 -13.07 14.06
N PRO A 25 -1.92 -13.94 14.58
CA PRO A 25 -1.47 -15.25 15.11
C PRO A 25 -0.83 -16.17 14.06
N TYR A 26 -1.09 -15.90 12.77
CA TYR A 26 -0.61 -16.73 11.66
C TYR A 26 0.59 -16.12 10.94
N TRP A 27 1.09 -15.00 11.45
CA TRP A 27 2.26 -14.35 10.87
C TRP A 27 3.53 -15.14 11.21
N ASP A 28 4.36 -15.39 10.19
CA ASP A 28 5.61 -16.12 10.37
C ASP A 28 6.71 -15.52 9.48
N ASP A 29 7.88 -16.15 9.50
CA ASP A 29 9.04 -15.69 8.75
C ASP A 29 8.81 -15.74 7.22
N GLU A 30 8.02 -16.68 6.73
CA GLU A 30 7.68 -16.75 5.31
C GLU A 30 6.84 -15.54 4.88
N HIS A 31 5.86 -15.15 5.68
CA HIS A 31 5.06 -13.95 5.42
C HIS A 31 5.94 -12.71 5.43
N ALA A 32 6.83 -12.61 6.40
CA ALA A 32 7.75 -11.47 6.47
C ALA A 32 8.68 -11.40 5.26
N ALA A 33 9.23 -12.54 4.83
CA ALA A 33 10.09 -12.60 3.66
C ALA A 33 9.34 -12.24 2.37
N TYR A 34 8.11 -12.68 2.22
CA TYR A 34 7.28 -12.35 1.06
C TYR A 34 6.98 -10.85 1.02
N GLY A 35 6.58 -10.28 2.15
CA GLY A 35 6.33 -8.84 2.25
C GLY A 35 7.56 -8.02 1.92
N GLN A 36 8.72 -8.45 2.38
CA GLN A 36 9.99 -7.79 2.09
C GLN A 36 10.32 -7.85 0.60
N LYS A 37 10.04 -8.99 -0.04
CA LYS A 37 10.24 -9.16 -1.48
C LYS A 37 9.35 -8.22 -2.29
N LEU A 38 8.06 -8.15 -1.96
CA LEU A 38 7.14 -7.21 -2.60
C LEU A 38 7.60 -5.76 -2.44
N MET A 39 7.99 -5.41 -1.21
CA MET A 39 8.40 -4.05 -0.90
C MET A 39 9.71 -3.67 -1.59
N SER A 40 10.62 -4.62 -1.80
CA SER A 40 11.92 -4.34 -2.42
C SER A 40 11.79 -3.91 -3.88
N SER A 41 10.77 -4.39 -4.60
CA SER A 41 10.55 -4.04 -6.00
C SER A 41 9.59 -2.88 -6.19
N ALA A 42 8.89 -2.45 -5.14
CA ALA A 42 7.90 -1.38 -5.21
C ALA A 42 8.53 -0.02 -4.92
N ASP A 43 8.11 0.99 -5.67
CA ASP A 43 8.53 2.37 -5.46
C ASP A 43 7.42 3.25 -4.92
N GLU A 44 6.17 2.93 -5.19
CA GLU A 44 5.03 3.74 -4.79
C GLU A 44 3.86 2.84 -4.38
N LEU A 45 3.02 3.36 -3.48
CA LEU A 45 1.80 2.70 -3.06
C LEU A 45 0.58 3.33 -3.71
N LEU A 46 -0.40 2.49 -4.03
CA LEU A 46 -1.71 2.92 -4.50
C LEU A 46 -2.75 2.43 -3.50
N LEU A 47 -3.49 3.34 -2.90
CA LEU A 47 -4.37 3.02 -1.78
C LEU A 47 -5.79 3.54 -2.04
N GLY A 48 -6.78 2.78 -1.59
CA GLY A 48 -8.12 3.30 -1.43
C GLY A 48 -8.22 4.15 -0.17
N ARG A 49 -9.30 4.93 -0.05
CA ARG A 49 -9.48 5.88 1.06
C ARG A 49 -9.43 5.21 2.43
N LYS A 50 -10.17 4.12 2.60
CA LYS A 50 -10.23 3.43 3.90
C LYS A 50 -8.88 2.84 4.30
N THR A 51 -8.19 2.21 3.37
CA THR A 51 -6.86 1.66 3.62
C THR A 51 -5.88 2.78 3.96
N TYR A 52 -5.93 3.88 3.23
CA TYR A 52 -5.09 5.04 3.53
C TYR A 52 -5.34 5.56 4.94
N GLU A 53 -6.58 5.74 5.34
CA GLU A 53 -6.91 6.27 6.66
C GLU A 53 -6.34 5.39 7.78
N GLY A 54 -6.53 4.07 7.67
CA GLY A 54 -5.99 3.13 8.64
C GLY A 54 -4.47 3.07 8.66
N PHE A 55 -3.86 3.04 7.49
CA PHE A 55 -2.39 2.97 7.38
C PHE A 55 -1.71 4.26 7.83
N ALA A 56 -2.26 5.41 7.47
CA ALA A 56 -1.70 6.70 7.86
C ALA A 56 -1.74 6.92 9.37
N GLU A 57 -2.68 6.29 10.06
CA GLU A 57 -2.74 6.32 11.52
C GLU A 57 -1.72 5.36 12.15
N ALA A 58 -1.59 4.15 11.60
CA ALA A 58 -0.81 3.07 12.22
C ALA A 58 0.68 3.10 11.90
N TRP A 59 1.05 3.28 10.64
CA TRP A 59 2.43 3.10 10.19
C TRP A 59 3.39 4.21 10.61
N PRO A 60 3.02 5.51 10.60
CA PRO A 60 3.96 6.56 10.99
C PRO A 60 4.48 6.47 12.42
N GLN A 61 3.78 5.74 13.28
CA GLN A 61 4.18 5.54 14.67
C GLN A 61 5.20 4.42 14.84
N ARG A 62 5.52 3.71 13.78
CA ARG A 62 6.45 2.58 13.78
C ARG A 62 7.72 2.97 13.04
N SER A 63 8.84 2.39 13.45
CA SER A 63 10.13 2.59 12.79
C SER A 63 11.12 1.52 13.23
N GLY A 64 12.28 1.49 12.58
CA GLY A 64 13.40 0.68 13.01
C GLY A 64 13.62 -0.61 12.24
N ASP A 65 12.72 -1.00 11.35
CA ASP A 65 12.94 -2.12 10.44
C ASP A 65 12.82 -1.69 8.97
N PRO A 66 13.51 -2.39 8.05
CA PRO A 66 13.54 -1.95 6.64
C PRO A 66 12.18 -1.87 5.96
N PHE A 67 11.26 -2.78 6.29
CA PHE A 67 9.92 -2.76 5.72
C PHE A 67 9.14 -1.52 6.15
N THR A 68 9.11 -1.26 7.45
CA THR A 68 8.40 -0.13 8.02
C THR A 68 8.98 1.20 7.54
N ASP A 69 10.31 1.31 7.54
CA ASP A 69 10.98 2.54 7.11
C ASP A 69 10.72 2.81 5.64
N LYS A 70 10.70 1.79 4.80
CA LYS A 70 10.40 1.95 3.38
C LYS A 70 8.95 2.36 3.14
N ILE A 71 7.97 1.70 3.78
CA ILE A 71 6.56 2.04 3.59
C ILE A 71 6.27 3.47 4.06
N ASN A 72 6.93 3.92 5.12
CA ASN A 72 6.77 5.29 5.59
C ASN A 72 7.36 6.32 4.63
N ALA A 73 8.43 5.98 3.94
CA ALA A 73 9.13 6.89 3.03
C ALA A 73 8.52 6.94 1.62
N MET A 74 7.86 5.86 1.18
CA MET A 74 7.34 5.75 -0.19
C MET A 74 6.26 6.79 -0.48
N PRO A 75 6.25 7.36 -1.70
CA PRO A 75 5.09 8.13 -2.16
C PRO A 75 3.85 7.26 -2.24
N LYS A 76 2.71 7.84 -1.87
CA LYS A 76 1.41 7.15 -1.91
C LYS A 76 0.43 7.94 -2.76
N HIS A 77 -0.37 7.22 -3.52
CA HIS A 77 -1.44 7.79 -4.33
C HIS A 77 -2.77 7.23 -3.83
N VAL A 78 -3.70 8.09 -3.50
CA VAL A 78 -4.96 7.70 -2.86
C VAL A 78 -6.14 7.96 -3.78
N ALA A 79 -6.91 6.92 -4.05
CA ALA A 79 -8.16 7.05 -4.78
C ALA A 79 -9.23 7.57 -3.82
N THR A 80 -9.53 8.86 -3.90
CA THR A 80 -10.52 9.52 -3.05
C THR A 80 -11.20 10.67 -3.77
N ARG A 81 -12.46 10.93 -3.42
CA ARG A 81 -13.20 12.08 -3.94
C ARG A 81 -13.37 13.19 -2.90
N THR A 82 -13.13 12.88 -1.64
CA THR A 82 -13.49 13.77 -0.52
C THR A 82 -12.30 14.27 0.27
N LEU A 83 -11.21 13.50 0.33
CA LEU A 83 -10.04 13.89 1.12
C LEU A 83 -9.20 14.92 0.35
N THR A 84 -8.83 16.01 1.02
CA THR A 84 -8.03 17.08 0.42
C THR A 84 -6.70 17.30 1.13
N ASN A 85 -6.63 17.03 2.43
CA ASN A 85 -5.43 17.23 3.24
C ASN A 85 -4.87 15.88 3.66
N LEU A 86 -4.00 15.31 2.82
CA LEU A 86 -3.39 14.02 3.10
C LEU A 86 -2.05 14.20 3.78
N THR A 87 -1.72 13.26 4.66
CA THR A 87 -0.43 13.15 5.34
C THR A 87 0.31 11.91 4.83
N TRP A 88 1.43 11.58 5.43
CA TRP A 88 2.16 10.34 5.20
C TRP A 88 2.67 10.21 3.75
N ASN A 89 3.17 11.31 3.17
CA ASN A 89 3.65 11.36 1.78
C ASN A 89 2.59 10.94 0.76
N ALA A 90 1.32 11.19 1.03
CA ALA A 90 0.21 10.78 0.17
C ALA A 90 -0.37 11.97 -0.59
N GLN A 91 -0.81 11.69 -1.80
CA GLN A 91 -1.51 12.65 -2.65
C GLN A 91 -2.76 12.00 -3.24
N PRO A 92 -3.86 12.75 -3.38
CA PRO A 92 -5.04 12.22 -4.05
C PRO A 92 -4.77 12.05 -5.55
N LEU A 93 -5.30 10.99 -6.14
CA LEU A 93 -5.31 10.85 -7.59
C LEU A 93 -6.20 11.92 -8.20
N GLN A 94 -5.72 12.54 -9.28
CA GLN A 94 -6.46 13.60 -9.96
C GLN A 94 -7.29 13.04 -11.11
N GLY A 95 -8.55 13.46 -11.19
CA GLY A 95 -9.44 13.07 -12.27
C GLY A 95 -9.92 11.63 -12.19
N ASP A 96 -10.07 11.00 -13.33
CA ASP A 96 -10.50 9.61 -13.43
C ASP A 96 -9.41 8.67 -12.91
N VAL A 97 -9.79 7.73 -12.04
CA VAL A 97 -8.83 6.82 -11.39
C VAL A 97 -8.12 5.92 -12.40
N VAL A 98 -8.86 5.40 -13.38
CA VAL A 98 -8.29 4.51 -14.39
C VAL A 98 -7.23 5.24 -15.22
N GLU A 99 -7.53 6.46 -15.64
CA GLU A 99 -6.58 7.28 -16.39
C GLU A 99 -5.36 7.66 -15.55
N ALA A 100 -5.59 8.04 -14.30
CA ALA A 100 -4.51 8.40 -13.38
C ALA A 100 -3.55 7.22 -13.13
N VAL A 101 -4.08 6.03 -12.95
CA VAL A 101 -3.26 4.82 -12.77
C VAL A 101 -2.52 4.47 -14.05
N ALA A 102 -3.18 4.59 -15.20
CA ALA A 102 -2.52 4.36 -16.48
C ALA A 102 -1.32 5.30 -16.69
N GLU A 103 -1.47 6.57 -16.31
CA GLU A 103 -0.38 7.54 -16.35
C GLU A 103 0.77 7.16 -15.41
N LEU A 104 0.46 6.77 -14.18
CA LEU A 104 1.47 6.31 -13.22
C LEU A 104 2.27 5.12 -13.77
N LYS A 105 1.62 4.19 -14.43
CA LYS A 105 2.27 3.02 -15.02
C LYS A 105 3.23 3.37 -16.14
N GLN A 106 3.06 4.51 -16.79
CA GLN A 106 3.94 4.95 -17.87
C GLN A 106 5.20 5.67 -17.37
N ARG A 107 5.21 6.11 -16.12
CA ARG A 107 6.37 6.77 -15.53
C ARG A 107 7.49 5.75 -15.28
N ASP A 108 8.74 6.22 -15.29
CA ASP A 108 9.87 5.37 -14.91
C ASP A 108 9.85 5.06 -13.43
N GLY A 109 10.25 3.85 -13.08
CA GLY A 109 10.33 3.42 -11.69
C GLY A 109 10.01 1.94 -11.51
N GLY A 110 10.05 1.50 -10.27
CA GLY A 110 9.69 0.15 -9.87
C GLY A 110 8.19 -0.08 -9.83
N ASP A 111 7.76 -1.16 -9.19
CA ASP A 111 6.37 -1.56 -9.18
C ASP A 111 5.48 -0.59 -8.38
N LEU A 112 4.22 -0.54 -8.77
CA LEU A 112 3.15 0.06 -7.97
C LEU A 112 2.53 -1.05 -7.12
N LEU A 113 2.48 -0.87 -5.81
CA LEU A 113 1.92 -1.87 -4.89
C LEU A 113 0.59 -1.38 -4.32
N LYS A 114 -0.41 -2.23 -4.40
CA LYS A 114 -1.72 -1.93 -3.86
C LYS A 114 -2.08 -2.87 -2.69
#